data_c8dc3e10e9ded178e4b891db04fbb653
#
_entry.id   c8dc3e10e9ded178e4b891db04fbb653
#
_cell.length_a   1.000
_cell.length_b   1.000
_cell.length_c   1.000
_cell.angle_alpha   90.00
_cell.angle_beta   90.00
_cell.angle_gamma   90.00
#
_symmetry.space_group_name_H-M   'P 1'
#
loop_
_entity.id
_entity.type
_entity.pdbx_description
1 polymer ?
#
loop_
_entity_poly.entity_id
_entity_poly.type
_entity_poly.pdbx_seq_one_letter_code
_entity_poly.pdbx_strand_id
1 'polypeptide(L)'
;MNIATWNVNGIRARAAQFREWLDRERPDIVCLQELKAETNQIPEECKSPDYHAYWHARKGYSGVSLQVRKDLLAVDPVFSHPPFDYESRIVLAELGNLVIASVYVPNGGKDYAAKLAFVNRLIEWSRALGGDGREVVVCGDMNIARAEMDVHPKERKAMAIGQRPEERALFATLLESPLVDVGRALDPDNANLFTWWAPWRNLRQRNIGWRLDYLLASPAVAARATGCVVQADVGTSDHAPVVMTV
;
A
#
# COMPACT_ATOMS: atom_id res chain seq x y z
N MET A 1 8.27 -1.32 -15.67
CA MET A 1 6.88 -1.19 -15.16
C MET A 1 6.91 -0.45 -13.83
N ASN A 2 6.03 0.55 -13.66
CA ASN A 2 5.92 1.36 -12.44
C ASN A 2 4.67 0.96 -11.65
N ILE A 3 4.85 0.48 -10.43
CA ILE A 3 3.79 0.11 -9.51
C ILE A 3 3.79 1.10 -8.35
N ALA A 4 2.66 1.76 -8.13
CA ALA A 4 2.50 2.77 -7.10
C ALA A 4 1.50 2.36 -6.03
N THR A 5 1.78 2.70 -4.78
CA THR A 5 0.82 2.63 -3.69
C THR A 5 0.69 3.99 -3.00
N TRP A 6 -0.53 4.38 -2.62
CA TRP A 6 -0.79 5.64 -1.93
C TRP A 6 -2.04 5.56 -1.03
N ASN A 7 -1.86 5.70 0.26
CA ASN A 7 -2.98 6.00 1.15
C ASN A 7 -3.38 7.47 0.94
N VAL A 8 -4.54 7.69 0.32
CA VAL A 8 -5.02 9.03 -0.04
C VAL A 8 -5.76 9.74 1.10
N ASN A 9 -6.02 9.06 2.20
CA ASN A 9 -6.74 9.60 3.38
C ASN A 9 -8.00 10.42 2.97
N GLY A 10 -8.85 9.80 2.13
CA GLY A 10 -10.09 10.37 1.60
C GLY A 10 -9.93 10.93 0.19
N ILE A 11 -10.33 10.12 -0.80
CA ILE A 11 -10.18 10.41 -2.24
C ILE A 11 -10.89 11.70 -2.66
N ARG A 12 -12.06 12.01 -2.09
CA ARG A 12 -12.82 13.22 -2.44
C ARG A 12 -12.07 14.51 -2.13
N ALA A 13 -11.35 14.53 -1.01
CA ALA A 13 -10.55 15.70 -0.61
C ALA A 13 -9.23 15.82 -1.38
N ARG A 14 -8.80 14.78 -2.06
CA ARG A 14 -7.52 14.67 -2.81
C ARG A 14 -7.74 14.44 -4.31
N ALA A 15 -8.96 14.58 -4.79
CA ALA A 15 -9.31 14.22 -6.17
C ALA A 15 -8.46 14.95 -7.21
N ALA A 16 -8.38 16.28 -7.13
CA ALA A 16 -7.56 17.08 -8.04
C ALA A 16 -6.06 16.72 -7.96
N GLN A 17 -5.53 16.53 -6.74
CA GLN A 17 -4.13 16.15 -6.54
C GLN A 17 -3.82 14.74 -7.06
N PHE A 18 -4.74 13.80 -6.83
CA PHE A 18 -4.63 12.45 -7.38
C PHE A 18 -4.64 12.49 -8.90
N ARG A 19 -5.54 13.26 -9.50
CA ARG A 19 -5.63 13.40 -10.96
C ARG A 19 -4.34 14.01 -11.54
N GLU A 20 -3.85 15.10 -10.98
CA GLU A 20 -2.60 15.74 -11.39
C GLU A 20 -1.40 14.78 -11.28
N TRP A 21 -1.30 14.07 -10.17
CA TRP A 21 -0.27 13.08 -9.94
C TRP A 21 -0.36 11.92 -10.94
N LEU A 22 -1.57 11.40 -11.19
CA LEU A 22 -1.81 10.29 -12.12
C LEU A 22 -1.41 10.69 -13.56
N ASP A 23 -1.73 11.91 -13.96
CA ASP A 23 -1.39 12.43 -15.30
C ASP A 23 0.11 12.65 -15.48
N ARG A 24 0.80 13.10 -14.42
CA ARG A 24 2.24 13.37 -14.44
C ARG A 24 3.06 12.09 -14.41
N GLU A 25 2.79 11.22 -13.45
CA GLU A 25 3.59 10.01 -13.20
C GLU A 25 3.23 8.85 -14.14
N ARG A 26 1.96 8.78 -14.57
CA ARG A 26 1.42 7.72 -15.44
C ARG A 26 1.88 6.31 -15.02
N PRO A 27 1.76 5.93 -13.74
CA PRO A 27 2.20 4.61 -13.33
C PRO A 27 1.42 3.52 -14.05
N ASP A 28 2.03 2.37 -14.26
CA ASP A 28 1.39 1.24 -14.92
C ASP A 28 0.28 0.64 -14.03
N ILE A 29 0.52 0.65 -12.72
CA ILE A 29 -0.41 0.14 -11.71
C ILE A 29 -0.47 1.09 -10.52
N VAL A 30 -1.71 1.35 -10.04
CA VAL A 30 -1.98 2.22 -8.89
C VAL A 30 -2.82 1.49 -7.86
N CYS A 31 -2.33 1.44 -6.64
CA CYS A 31 -3.00 0.89 -5.48
C CYS A 31 -3.30 2.01 -4.48
N LEU A 32 -4.59 2.26 -4.23
CA LEU A 32 -5.00 3.31 -3.29
C LEU A 32 -5.59 2.71 -2.02
N GLN A 33 -5.38 3.38 -0.90
CA GLN A 33 -5.95 3.01 0.40
C GLN A 33 -6.66 4.21 1.03
N GLU A 34 -7.54 3.96 1.97
CA GLU A 34 -8.35 4.97 2.69
C GLU A 34 -9.18 5.88 1.77
N LEU A 35 -9.92 5.29 0.84
CA LEU A 35 -10.79 6.06 -0.07
C LEU A 35 -11.83 6.89 0.68
N LYS A 36 -12.34 6.38 1.82
CA LYS A 36 -13.36 7.05 2.69
C LYS A 36 -14.57 7.57 1.90
N ALA A 37 -14.99 6.83 0.89
CA ALA A 37 -16.10 7.15 0.01
C ALA A 37 -16.83 5.88 -0.41
N GLU A 38 -18.10 5.96 -0.76
CA GLU A 38 -18.79 4.90 -1.49
C GLU A 38 -18.37 4.93 -2.96
N THR A 39 -18.56 3.82 -3.68
CA THR A 39 -18.16 3.73 -5.10
C THR A 39 -18.85 4.81 -5.96
N ASN A 40 -20.11 5.13 -5.67
CA ASN A 40 -20.88 6.20 -6.34
C ASN A 40 -20.44 7.62 -5.95
N GLN A 41 -19.61 7.77 -4.93
CA GLN A 41 -19.06 9.04 -4.44
C GLN A 41 -17.62 9.30 -4.92
N ILE A 42 -17.03 8.36 -5.68
CA ILE A 42 -15.72 8.57 -6.29
C ILE A 42 -15.84 9.67 -7.33
N PRO A 43 -15.05 10.77 -7.20
CA PRO A 43 -15.10 11.86 -8.16
C PRO A 43 -14.78 11.41 -9.59
N GLU A 44 -15.49 11.95 -10.58
CA GLU A 44 -15.25 11.57 -11.99
C GLU A 44 -13.83 11.87 -12.45
N GLU A 45 -13.22 12.93 -11.94
CA GLU A 45 -11.82 13.28 -12.22
C GLU A 45 -10.82 12.22 -11.76
N CYS A 46 -11.19 11.36 -10.80
CA CYS A 46 -10.38 10.22 -10.35
C CYS A 46 -10.51 8.99 -11.28
N LYS A 47 -11.49 8.99 -12.18
CA LYS A 47 -11.79 7.88 -13.09
C LYS A 47 -11.13 8.14 -14.45
N SER A 48 -9.89 7.72 -14.60
CA SER A 48 -9.20 7.87 -15.87
C SER A 48 -9.68 6.83 -16.90
N PRO A 49 -10.00 7.24 -18.14
CA PRO A 49 -10.35 6.32 -19.21
C PRO A 49 -9.17 5.43 -19.64
N ASP A 50 -7.94 5.81 -19.29
CA ASP A 50 -6.72 5.07 -19.63
C ASP A 50 -6.46 3.87 -18.72
N TYR A 51 -7.26 3.69 -17.65
CA TYR A 51 -7.08 2.62 -16.68
C TYR A 51 -8.33 1.73 -16.57
N HIS A 52 -8.11 0.42 -16.41
CA HIS A 52 -9.08 -0.47 -15.81
C HIS A 52 -9.01 -0.22 -14.31
N ALA A 53 -10.10 0.19 -13.70
CA ALA A 53 -10.13 0.55 -12.27
C ALA A 53 -11.19 -0.25 -11.51
N TYR A 54 -10.78 -0.84 -10.40
CA TYR A 54 -11.69 -1.44 -9.44
C TYR A 54 -11.68 -0.63 -8.13
N TRP A 55 -12.83 -0.11 -7.77
CA TRP A 55 -13.06 0.67 -6.56
C TRP A 55 -13.80 -0.19 -5.55
N HIS A 56 -13.08 -0.75 -4.60
CA HIS A 56 -13.61 -1.56 -3.51
C HIS A 56 -13.82 -0.69 -2.28
N ALA A 57 -15.01 -0.10 -2.17
CA ALA A 57 -15.28 0.98 -1.24
C ALA A 57 -16.66 0.83 -0.57
N ARG A 58 -16.71 1.18 0.70
CA ARG A 58 -17.92 1.26 1.51
C ARG A 58 -18.03 2.63 2.19
N LYS A 59 -19.20 2.90 2.74
CA LYS A 59 -19.60 4.17 3.35
C LYS A 59 -18.54 4.76 4.29
N GLY A 60 -17.90 5.86 3.86
CA GLY A 60 -17.18 6.81 4.72
C GLY A 60 -15.98 6.29 5.52
N TYR A 61 -15.62 5.01 5.37
CA TYR A 61 -14.60 4.32 6.16
C TYR A 61 -13.82 3.34 5.29
N SER A 62 -12.50 3.23 5.53
CA SER A 62 -11.59 2.39 4.75
C SER A 62 -11.71 2.58 3.22
N GLY A 63 -11.76 1.52 2.46
CA GLY A 63 -11.85 1.50 1.00
C GLY A 63 -10.48 1.47 0.33
N VAL A 64 -10.34 0.58 -0.65
CA VAL A 64 -9.13 0.43 -1.48
C VAL A 64 -9.49 0.47 -2.96
N SER A 65 -8.52 0.81 -3.79
CA SER A 65 -8.64 0.72 -5.24
C SER A 65 -7.40 0.09 -5.84
N LEU A 66 -7.59 -0.58 -6.96
CA LEU A 66 -6.52 -1.03 -7.82
C LEU A 66 -6.85 -0.63 -9.26
N GLN A 67 -5.92 0.03 -9.91
CA GLN A 67 -6.05 0.54 -11.26
C GLN A 67 -4.89 0.06 -12.10
N VAL A 68 -5.16 -0.47 -13.29
CA VAL A 68 -4.17 -1.01 -14.23
C VAL A 68 -4.28 -0.27 -15.55
N ARG A 69 -3.18 0.27 -16.04
CA ARG A 69 -3.16 1.01 -17.29
C ARG A 69 -3.49 0.07 -18.46
N LYS A 70 -4.40 0.50 -19.33
CA LYS A 70 -4.98 -0.34 -20.40
C LYS A 70 -3.96 -0.78 -21.46
N ASP A 71 -2.98 0.05 -21.75
CA ASP A 71 -1.93 -0.27 -22.73
C ASP A 71 -0.87 -1.25 -22.21
N LEU A 72 -0.92 -1.59 -20.92
CA LEU A 72 -0.01 -2.57 -20.30
C LEU A 72 -0.35 -4.01 -20.70
N LEU A 73 -1.60 -4.30 -20.98
CA LEU A 73 -2.12 -5.66 -21.15
C LEU A 73 -2.90 -5.82 -22.45
N ALA A 74 -2.75 -7.01 -23.06
CA ALA A 74 -3.58 -7.41 -24.20
C ALA A 74 -4.97 -7.94 -23.78
N VAL A 75 -5.16 -8.28 -22.51
CA VAL A 75 -6.39 -8.83 -21.93
C VAL A 75 -6.74 -8.06 -20.67
N ASP A 76 -8.02 -7.80 -20.44
CA ASP A 76 -8.50 -7.10 -19.27
C ASP A 76 -8.10 -7.81 -17.96
N PRO A 77 -7.69 -7.07 -16.91
CA PRO A 77 -7.34 -7.66 -15.64
C PRO A 77 -8.56 -8.25 -14.95
N VAL A 78 -8.37 -9.36 -14.24
CA VAL A 78 -9.40 -9.94 -13.38
C VAL A 78 -9.24 -9.39 -11.96
N PHE A 79 -10.23 -8.63 -11.51
CA PHE A 79 -10.24 -8.10 -10.15
C PHE A 79 -11.04 -9.00 -9.21
N SER A 80 -10.53 -9.19 -7.99
CA SER A 80 -11.22 -9.90 -6.92
C SER A 80 -10.75 -9.43 -5.54
N HIS A 81 -11.30 -10.04 -4.50
CA HIS A 81 -10.86 -9.83 -3.11
C HIS A 81 -10.94 -11.14 -2.33
N PRO A 82 -10.10 -11.36 -1.30
CA PRO A 82 -10.08 -12.61 -0.57
C PRO A 82 -11.34 -12.75 0.30
N PRO A 83 -11.76 -14.00 0.62
CA PRO A 83 -12.98 -14.25 1.41
C PRO A 83 -12.94 -13.65 2.83
N PHE A 84 -11.75 -13.41 3.37
CA PHE A 84 -11.58 -12.80 4.69
C PHE A 84 -11.56 -11.27 4.67
N ASP A 85 -11.65 -10.65 3.47
CA ASP A 85 -11.74 -9.21 3.39
C ASP A 85 -12.98 -8.70 4.13
N TYR A 86 -12.77 -7.72 4.98
CA TYR A 86 -13.84 -7.00 5.63
C TYR A 86 -13.58 -5.49 5.53
N GLU A 87 -14.61 -4.70 5.52
CA GLU A 87 -14.54 -3.25 5.43
C GLU A 87 -13.83 -2.74 4.14
N SER A 88 -13.79 -3.57 3.07
CA SER A 88 -13.17 -3.19 1.79
C SER A 88 -11.70 -2.77 1.94
N ARG A 89 -10.87 -3.67 2.45
CA ARG A 89 -9.46 -3.42 2.77
C ARG A 89 -8.47 -4.09 1.84
N ILE A 90 -8.93 -5.04 1.00
CA ILE A 90 -8.07 -5.74 0.05
C ILE A 90 -8.76 -5.83 -1.30
N VAL A 91 -8.04 -5.51 -2.35
CA VAL A 91 -8.39 -5.84 -3.73
C VAL A 91 -7.15 -6.35 -4.44
N LEU A 92 -7.31 -7.38 -5.27
CA LEU A 92 -6.25 -7.89 -6.10
C LEU A 92 -6.62 -7.81 -7.58
N ALA A 93 -5.62 -7.77 -8.43
CA ALA A 93 -5.73 -7.92 -9.89
C ALA A 93 -4.80 -9.03 -10.37
N GLU A 94 -5.33 -9.92 -11.22
CA GLU A 94 -4.55 -10.94 -11.91
C GLU A 94 -4.21 -10.43 -13.32
N LEU A 95 -2.91 -10.39 -13.63
CA LEU A 95 -2.33 -9.84 -14.85
C LEU A 95 -1.45 -10.91 -15.52
N GLY A 96 -2.07 -11.96 -16.03
CA GLY A 96 -1.34 -13.16 -16.49
C GLY A 96 -0.67 -13.87 -15.32
N ASN A 97 0.66 -13.96 -15.31
CA ASN A 97 1.42 -14.58 -14.22
C ASN A 97 1.63 -13.66 -12.98
N LEU A 98 1.35 -12.36 -13.11
CA LEU A 98 1.54 -11.39 -12.05
C LEU A 98 0.23 -11.15 -11.29
N VAL A 99 0.28 -11.26 -9.97
CA VAL A 99 -0.82 -10.91 -9.06
C VAL A 99 -0.41 -9.71 -8.23
N ILE A 100 -1.22 -8.66 -8.23
CA ILE A 100 -1.00 -7.47 -7.44
C ILE A 100 -2.15 -7.27 -6.48
N ALA A 101 -1.84 -6.98 -5.22
CA ALA A 101 -2.82 -6.69 -4.18
C ALA A 101 -2.60 -5.31 -3.56
N SER A 102 -3.67 -4.50 -3.56
CA SER A 102 -3.76 -3.28 -2.76
C SER A 102 -4.34 -3.62 -1.40
N VAL A 103 -3.59 -3.35 -0.33
CA VAL A 103 -3.94 -3.75 1.04
C VAL A 103 -3.96 -2.53 1.96
N TYR A 104 -4.98 -2.46 2.82
CA TYR A 104 -5.09 -1.50 3.91
C TYR A 104 -5.29 -2.23 5.23
N VAL A 105 -4.22 -2.45 5.97
CA VAL A 105 -4.26 -3.10 7.29
C VAL A 105 -5.00 -2.19 8.29
N PRO A 106 -5.91 -2.73 9.13
CA PRO A 106 -6.54 -1.92 10.19
C PRO A 106 -5.52 -1.19 11.05
N ASN A 107 -5.78 0.08 11.39
CA ASN A 107 -4.91 0.83 12.28
C ASN A 107 -4.79 0.17 13.68
N GLY A 108 -5.86 -0.46 14.17
CA GLY A 108 -5.89 -1.15 15.47
C GLY A 108 -6.25 -0.26 16.66
N GLY A 109 -6.43 1.04 16.47
CA GLY A 109 -6.80 1.94 17.55
C GLY A 109 -8.19 1.68 18.11
N LYS A 110 -9.11 1.23 17.28
CA LYS A 110 -10.48 0.86 17.68
C LYS A 110 -10.57 -0.59 18.14
N ASP A 111 -9.91 -1.49 17.43
CA ASP A 111 -9.89 -2.94 17.73
C ASP A 111 -8.52 -3.52 17.34
N TYR A 112 -7.70 -3.68 18.36
CA TYR A 112 -6.33 -4.20 18.16
C TYR A 112 -6.33 -5.69 17.85
N ALA A 113 -7.25 -6.45 18.43
CA ALA A 113 -7.36 -7.89 18.16
C ALA A 113 -7.77 -8.15 16.70
N ALA A 114 -8.70 -7.37 16.16
CA ALA A 114 -9.08 -7.44 14.75
C ALA A 114 -7.90 -7.12 13.82
N LYS A 115 -7.03 -6.17 14.18
CA LYS A 115 -5.79 -5.90 13.41
C LYS A 115 -4.89 -7.12 13.36
N LEU A 116 -4.59 -7.73 14.51
CA LEU A 116 -3.73 -8.92 14.56
C LEU A 116 -4.34 -10.10 13.79
N ALA A 117 -5.65 -10.32 13.91
CA ALA A 117 -6.37 -11.34 13.16
C ALA A 117 -6.29 -11.09 11.65
N PHE A 118 -6.44 -9.84 11.20
CA PHE A 118 -6.31 -9.46 9.80
C PHE A 118 -4.91 -9.76 9.26
N VAL A 119 -3.85 -9.40 9.99
CA VAL A 119 -2.46 -9.64 9.58
C VAL A 119 -2.17 -11.14 9.49
N ASN A 120 -2.66 -11.95 10.44
CA ASN A 120 -2.53 -13.41 10.37
C ASN A 120 -3.19 -14.00 9.10
N ARG A 121 -4.41 -13.53 8.76
CA ARG A 121 -5.08 -13.95 7.51
C ARG A 121 -4.34 -13.48 6.27
N LEU A 122 -3.78 -12.29 6.30
CA LEU A 122 -2.95 -11.76 5.22
C LEU A 122 -1.71 -12.63 4.99
N ILE A 123 -1.06 -13.12 6.05
CA ILE A 123 0.09 -14.04 5.99
C ILE A 123 -0.31 -15.35 5.32
N GLU A 124 -1.39 -15.99 5.80
CA GLU A 124 -1.89 -17.25 5.23
C GLU A 124 -2.21 -17.09 3.73
N TRP A 125 -2.89 -16.02 3.39
CA TRP A 125 -3.29 -15.74 2.01
C TRP A 125 -2.09 -15.40 1.11
N SER A 126 -1.11 -14.64 1.58
CA SER A 126 0.11 -14.31 0.81
C SER A 126 0.92 -15.55 0.49
N ARG A 127 0.99 -16.52 1.43
CA ARG A 127 1.61 -17.82 1.18
C ARG A 127 0.90 -18.60 0.08
N ALA A 128 -0.45 -18.61 0.11
CA ALA A 128 -1.25 -19.27 -0.92
C ALA A 128 -1.08 -18.63 -2.31
N LEU A 129 -1.00 -17.31 -2.39
CA LEU A 129 -0.79 -16.60 -3.66
C LEU A 129 0.52 -16.98 -4.37
N GLY A 130 1.59 -17.19 -3.61
CA GLY A 130 2.90 -17.57 -4.16
C GLY A 130 3.05 -19.07 -4.47
N GLY A 131 2.07 -19.92 -4.05
CA GLY A 131 2.18 -21.37 -4.11
C GLY A 131 2.25 -21.97 -5.51
N ASP A 132 1.72 -21.28 -6.54
CA ASP A 132 1.63 -21.77 -7.92
C ASP A 132 2.74 -21.23 -8.83
N GLY A 133 3.82 -20.70 -8.26
CA GLY A 133 4.92 -20.10 -9.04
C GLY A 133 4.58 -18.75 -9.68
N ARG A 134 3.47 -18.13 -9.27
CA ARG A 134 3.08 -16.79 -9.74
C ARG A 134 3.99 -15.72 -9.15
N GLU A 135 4.15 -14.65 -9.90
CA GLU A 135 4.75 -13.42 -9.41
C GLU A 135 3.73 -12.64 -8.58
N VAL A 136 4.13 -12.20 -7.40
CA VAL A 136 3.21 -11.54 -6.45
C VAL A 136 3.77 -10.20 -6.01
N VAL A 137 2.91 -9.18 -5.95
CA VAL A 137 3.18 -7.91 -5.28
C VAL A 137 2.03 -7.62 -4.31
N VAL A 138 2.34 -7.52 -3.03
CA VAL A 138 1.43 -7.06 -1.98
C VAL A 138 1.87 -5.67 -1.56
N CYS A 139 1.07 -4.66 -1.80
CA CYS A 139 1.44 -3.29 -1.50
C CYS A 139 0.31 -2.53 -0.81
N GLY A 140 0.68 -1.49 -0.09
CA GLY A 140 -0.28 -0.63 0.60
C GLY A 140 0.18 -0.18 1.97
N ASP A 141 -0.77 0.38 2.70
CA ASP A 141 -0.60 0.79 4.09
C ASP A 141 -0.76 -0.41 5.04
N MET A 142 0.36 -0.86 5.56
CA MET A 142 0.40 -1.98 6.51
C MET A 142 0.13 -1.54 7.95
N ASN A 143 0.08 -0.23 8.24
CA ASN A 143 -0.09 0.32 9.58
C ASN A 143 0.87 -0.27 10.63
N ILE A 144 2.02 -0.78 10.20
CA ILE A 144 3.08 -1.37 11.03
C ILE A 144 4.43 -0.85 10.55
N ALA A 145 5.18 -0.23 11.44
CA ALA A 145 6.60 0.06 11.24
C ALA A 145 7.39 -1.23 11.53
N ARG A 146 7.88 -1.88 10.50
CA ARG A 146 8.49 -3.23 10.54
C ARG A 146 9.70 -3.32 11.48
N ALA A 147 10.47 -2.24 11.58
CA ALA A 147 11.68 -2.17 12.39
C ALA A 147 11.78 -0.83 13.13
N GLU A 148 12.69 -0.73 14.09
CA GLU A 148 12.89 0.52 14.81
C GLU A 148 13.35 1.67 13.91
N MET A 149 14.16 1.37 12.89
CA MET A 149 14.62 2.36 11.92
C MET A 149 13.50 2.91 11.02
N ASP A 150 12.35 2.21 10.94
CA ASP A 150 11.17 2.66 10.20
C ASP A 150 10.33 3.68 10.99
N VAL A 151 10.81 4.11 12.15
CA VAL A 151 10.23 5.17 12.96
C VAL A 151 11.30 6.19 13.31
N HIS A 152 11.02 7.46 13.03
CA HIS A 152 11.94 8.54 13.42
C HIS A 152 12.20 8.49 14.94
N PRO A 153 13.44 8.69 15.43
CA PRO A 153 13.79 8.56 16.85
C PRO A 153 12.88 9.32 17.84
N LYS A 154 12.39 10.50 17.42
CA LYS A 154 11.47 11.33 18.25
C LYS A 154 10.06 10.76 18.36
N GLU A 155 9.68 9.82 17.51
CA GLU A 155 8.34 9.21 17.48
C GLU A 155 8.35 7.76 18.02
N ARG A 156 9.51 7.22 18.40
CA ARG A 156 9.63 5.85 18.90
C ARG A 156 8.95 5.70 20.26
N LYS A 157 8.01 4.75 20.31
CA LYS A 157 7.28 4.35 21.52
C LYS A 157 6.97 2.87 21.44
N ALA A 158 7.74 2.03 22.12
CA ALA A 158 7.69 0.57 21.99
C ALA A 158 6.28 -0.04 22.10
N MET A 159 5.38 0.58 22.88
CA MET A 159 4.01 0.10 23.09
C MET A 159 2.97 0.87 22.25
N ALA A 160 3.38 1.78 21.37
CA ALA A 160 2.44 2.40 20.45
C ALA A 160 2.00 1.38 19.37
N ILE A 161 0.70 1.42 19.05
CA ILE A 161 0.16 0.62 17.94
C ILE A 161 0.90 0.99 16.66
N GLY A 162 1.27 -0.01 15.88
CA GLY A 162 2.15 0.14 14.71
C GLY A 162 3.63 -0.03 15.02
N GLN A 163 4.03 -0.09 16.30
CA GLN A 163 5.43 -0.28 16.72
C GLN A 163 5.62 -1.46 17.69
N ARG A 164 4.53 -2.11 18.11
CA ARG A 164 4.57 -3.17 19.13
C ARG A 164 5.38 -4.39 18.66
N PRO A 165 6.08 -5.08 19.56
CA PRO A 165 6.87 -6.26 19.21
C PRO A 165 6.08 -7.34 18.49
N GLU A 166 4.83 -7.61 18.91
CA GLU A 166 3.97 -8.60 18.28
C GLU A 166 3.57 -8.22 16.85
N GLU A 167 3.36 -6.93 16.55
CA GLU A 167 3.09 -6.45 15.19
C GLU A 167 4.31 -6.65 14.28
N ARG A 168 5.49 -6.31 14.79
CA ARG A 168 6.76 -6.51 14.08
C ARG A 168 7.07 -7.98 13.83
N ALA A 169 6.76 -8.86 14.81
CA ALA A 169 6.88 -10.31 14.65
C ALA A 169 5.96 -10.83 13.53
N LEU A 170 4.70 -10.40 13.50
CA LEU A 170 3.77 -10.74 12.42
C LEU A 170 4.24 -10.21 11.06
N PHE A 171 4.79 -8.99 11.02
CA PHE A 171 5.34 -8.45 9.78
C PHE A 171 6.55 -9.26 9.29
N ALA A 172 7.43 -9.69 10.20
CA ALA A 172 8.55 -10.58 9.87
C ALA A 172 8.04 -11.91 9.28
N THR A 173 7.00 -12.51 9.91
CA THR A 173 6.35 -13.71 9.39
C THR A 173 5.69 -13.51 8.02
N LEU A 174 5.15 -12.31 7.74
CA LEU A 174 4.63 -11.98 6.40
C LEU A 174 5.74 -12.01 5.35
N LEU A 175 6.93 -11.53 5.67
CA LEU A 175 8.09 -11.58 4.75
C LEU A 175 8.60 -13.02 4.50
N GLU A 176 8.36 -13.96 5.43
CA GLU A 176 8.65 -15.38 5.21
C GLU A 176 7.70 -16.04 4.20
N SER A 177 6.68 -15.35 3.72
CA SER A 177 5.68 -15.81 2.74
C SER A 177 6.06 -15.68 1.25
N PRO A 178 7.15 -16.07 0.77
CA PRO A 178 8.38 -15.41 0.36
C PRO A 178 8.14 -14.04 -0.29
N LEU A 179 8.11 -13.02 0.51
CA LEU A 179 7.98 -11.62 0.08
C LEU A 179 9.22 -10.81 0.49
N VAL A 180 9.74 -10.00 -0.41
CA VAL A 180 10.84 -9.08 -0.20
C VAL A 180 10.28 -7.67 0.00
N ASP A 181 10.67 -6.97 1.04
CA ASP A 181 10.45 -5.53 1.21
C ASP A 181 11.38 -4.78 0.24
N VAL A 182 10.85 -4.41 -0.93
CA VAL A 182 11.66 -3.87 -2.02
C VAL A 182 12.34 -2.56 -1.64
N GLY A 183 11.63 -1.66 -0.97
CA GLY A 183 12.22 -0.38 -0.54
C GLY A 183 13.42 -0.58 0.38
N ARG A 184 13.33 -1.54 1.30
CA ARG A 184 14.43 -1.84 2.23
C ARG A 184 15.54 -2.67 1.58
N ALA A 185 15.21 -3.52 0.61
CA ALA A 185 16.20 -4.30 -0.13
C ALA A 185 17.11 -3.41 -1.00
N LEU A 186 16.53 -2.36 -1.61
CA LEU A 186 17.26 -1.41 -2.46
C LEU A 186 18.04 -0.36 -1.65
N ASP A 187 17.60 -0.04 -0.45
CA ASP A 187 18.22 0.98 0.42
C ASP A 187 18.23 0.51 1.88
N PRO A 188 19.09 -0.48 2.20
CA PRO A 188 19.05 -1.22 3.47
C PRO A 188 19.36 -0.36 4.69
N ASP A 189 20.21 0.63 4.57
CA ASP A 189 20.71 1.43 5.68
C ASP A 189 20.00 2.78 5.84
N ASN A 190 19.07 3.11 4.95
CA ASN A 190 18.37 4.40 4.97
C ASN A 190 17.30 4.46 6.06
N ALA A 191 17.60 5.11 7.16
CA ALA A 191 16.67 5.32 8.27
C ALA A 191 15.68 6.49 8.06
N ASN A 192 15.56 7.02 6.83
CA ASN A 192 14.71 8.17 6.49
C ASN A 192 13.62 7.83 5.44
N LEU A 193 13.36 6.55 5.18
CA LEU A 193 12.34 6.08 4.24
C LEU A 193 10.91 6.19 4.82
N PHE A 194 10.57 7.34 5.40
CA PHE A 194 9.24 7.52 5.98
C PHE A 194 8.21 7.80 4.89
N THR A 195 7.02 7.23 5.08
CA THR A 195 5.90 7.33 4.14
C THR A 195 4.69 8.02 4.74
N TRP A 196 4.63 8.11 6.08
CA TRP A 196 3.56 8.75 6.84
C TRP A 196 4.12 9.74 7.85
N TRP A 197 3.43 10.87 8.01
CA TRP A 197 3.76 11.92 8.98
C TRP A 197 2.48 12.43 9.64
N ALA A 198 2.48 12.51 10.96
CA ALA A 198 1.34 13.10 11.65
C ALA A 198 1.08 14.54 11.17
N PRO A 199 -0.20 14.93 10.96
CA PRO A 199 -0.55 16.17 10.24
C PRO A 199 -0.40 17.46 11.08
N TRP A 200 0.50 17.48 12.04
CA TRP A 200 0.76 18.64 12.92
C TRP A 200 2.25 18.95 13.02
N ARG A 201 2.58 20.15 13.52
CA ARG A 201 3.96 20.59 13.80
C ARG A 201 4.91 20.51 12.61
N ASN A 202 4.41 20.54 11.39
CA ASN A 202 5.20 20.42 10.16
C ASN A 202 6.14 19.19 10.18
N LEU A 203 5.64 18.05 10.68
CA LEU A 203 6.46 16.85 10.82
C LEU A 203 6.92 16.30 9.47
N ARG A 204 6.09 16.41 8.41
CA ARG A 204 6.46 16.00 7.06
C ARG A 204 7.64 16.81 6.50
N GLN A 205 7.60 18.14 6.60
CA GLN A 205 8.69 19.03 6.16
C GLN A 205 10.00 18.80 6.93
N ARG A 206 9.90 18.28 8.15
CA ARG A 206 11.04 17.94 9.02
C ARG A 206 11.45 16.47 8.88
N ASN A 207 10.79 15.72 8.03
CA ASN A 207 10.92 14.28 7.86
C ASN A 207 10.90 13.50 9.20
N ILE A 208 9.98 13.87 10.10
CA ILE A 208 9.75 13.17 11.38
C ILE A 208 8.52 12.30 11.20
N GLY A 209 8.71 11.07 10.75
CA GLY A 209 7.65 10.18 10.32
C GLY A 209 7.88 8.72 10.60
N TRP A 210 7.01 7.90 10.02
CA TRP A 210 7.03 6.44 10.08
C TRP A 210 6.97 5.88 8.66
N ARG A 211 7.54 4.72 8.44
CA ARG A 211 7.32 3.94 7.22
C ARG A 211 6.20 2.94 7.47
N LEU A 212 5.07 3.17 6.84
CA LEU A 212 3.85 2.37 6.97
C LEU A 212 3.39 1.77 5.64
N ASP A 213 3.81 2.38 4.52
CA ASP A 213 3.45 1.97 3.17
C ASP A 213 4.60 1.17 2.55
N TYR A 214 4.28 0.02 2.00
CA TYR A 214 5.26 -0.95 1.51
C TYR A 214 4.88 -1.46 0.12
N LEU A 215 5.91 -1.86 -0.63
CA LEU A 215 5.81 -2.72 -1.80
C LEU A 215 6.57 -4.01 -1.48
N LEU A 216 5.82 -5.04 -1.17
CA LEU A 216 6.33 -6.38 -0.84
C LEU A 216 6.19 -7.24 -2.10
N ALA A 217 7.28 -7.76 -2.62
CA ALA A 217 7.28 -8.48 -3.88
C ALA A 217 7.87 -9.88 -3.75
N SER A 218 7.39 -10.83 -4.56
CA SER A 218 8.04 -12.12 -4.70
C SER A 218 9.49 -11.96 -5.15
N PRO A 219 10.42 -12.88 -4.81
CA PRO A 219 11.84 -12.75 -5.13
C PRO A 219 12.14 -12.47 -6.59
N ALA A 220 11.39 -13.08 -7.51
CA ALA A 220 11.55 -12.88 -8.95
C ALA A 220 11.22 -11.44 -9.38
N VAL A 221 10.18 -10.83 -8.81
CA VAL A 221 9.84 -9.41 -9.05
C VAL A 221 10.85 -8.50 -8.38
N ALA A 222 11.18 -8.76 -7.11
CA ALA A 222 12.13 -7.96 -6.35
C ALA A 222 13.53 -7.92 -7.00
N ALA A 223 13.99 -9.03 -7.59
CA ALA A 223 15.27 -9.10 -8.29
C ALA A 223 15.35 -8.21 -9.55
N ARG A 224 14.21 -7.85 -10.13
CA ARG A 224 14.12 -6.94 -11.29
C ARG A 224 13.89 -5.49 -10.88
N ALA A 225 13.59 -5.23 -9.60
CA ALA A 225 13.33 -3.88 -9.15
C ALA A 225 14.59 -3.02 -9.22
N THR A 226 14.47 -1.86 -9.89
CA THR A 226 15.56 -0.90 -10.10
C THR A 226 15.40 0.37 -9.27
N GLY A 227 14.25 0.58 -8.66
CA GLY A 227 13.97 1.71 -7.79
C GLY A 227 12.73 1.50 -6.93
N CYS A 228 12.73 2.15 -5.76
CA CYS A 228 11.57 2.25 -4.88
C CYS A 228 11.63 3.61 -4.17
N VAL A 229 10.81 4.57 -4.61
CA VAL A 229 10.92 5.97 -4.23
C VAL A 229 9.70 6.43 -3.46
N VAL A 230 9.90 7.09 -2.33
CA VAL A 230 8.87 7.82 -1.59
C VAL A 230 8.77 9.24 -2.15
N GLN A 231 7.62 9.59 -2.70
CA GLN A 231 7.36 10.93 -3.26
C GLN A 231 6.84 11.88 -2.17
N ALA A 232 7.72 12.22 -1.22
CA ALA A 232 7.35 12.96 -0.01
C ALA A 232 6.75 14.35 -0.26
N ASP A 233 6.95 14.94 -1.42
CA ASP A 233 6.42 16.27 -1.77
C ASP A 233 5.05 16.24 -2.44
N VAL A 234 4.51 15.03 -2.68
CA VAL A 234 3.23 14.85 -3.37
C VAL A 234 2.04 14.92 -2.42
N GLY A 235 1.11 15.79 -2.75
CA GLY A 235 -0.23 15.84 -2.15
C GLY A 235 -0.28 16.38 -0.72
N THR A 236 -1.49 16.34 -0.17
CA THR A 236 -1.82 16.77 1.20
C THR A 236 -2.35 15.63 2.07
N SER A 237 -2.31 14.38 1.58
CA SER A 237 -2.48 13.22 2.45
C SER A 237 -1.36 13.20 3.49
N ASP A 238 -1.61 12.68 4.67
CA ASP A 238 -0.57 12.43 5.67
C ASP A 238 0.37 11.27 5.28
N HIS A 239 0.04 10.53 4.20
CA HIS A 239 0.93 9.61 3.52
C HIS A 239 1.44 10.17 2.19
N ALA A 240 2.58 9.67 1.73
CA ALA A 240 3.12 9.93 0.40
C ALA A 240 2.93 8.72 -0.53
N PRO A 241 2.84 8.92 -1.85
CA PRO A 241 2.98 7.83 -2.81
C PRO A 241 4.33 7.14 -2.67
N VAL A 242 4.33 5.82 -2.80
CA VAL A 242 5.56 5.02 -2.96
C VAL A 242 5.51 4.32 -4.31
N VAL A 243 6.54 4.49 -5.12
CA VAL A 243 6.60 3.98 -6.49
C VAL A 243 7.78 3.03 -6.65
N MET A 244 7.49 1.80 -7.05
CA MET A 244 8.48 0.78 -7.41
C MET A 244 8.61 0.73 -8.93
N THR A 245 9.85 0.68 -9.43
CA THR A 245 10.17 0.42 -10.85
C THR A 245 10.75 -0.98 -11.00
N VAL A 246 10.15 -1.79 -11.88
CA VAL A 246 10.52 -3.17 -12.19
C VAL A 246 10.88 -3.30 -13.67
#